data_679df9d0312659d1e1c2dd5255e8dd79
#
_entry.id   679df9d0312659d1e1c2dd5255e8dd79
#
_cell.length_a   1.000
_cell.length_b   1.000
_cell.length_c   1.000
_cell.angle_alpha   90.00
_cell.angle_beta   90.00
_cell.angle_gamma   90.00
#
_symmetry.space_group_name_H-M   'P 1'
#
loop_
_entity.id
_entity.type
_entity.pdbx_description
1 polymer ?
#
loop_
_entity_poly.entity_id
_entity_poly.type
_entity_poly.pdbx_seq_one_letter_code
_entity_poly.pdbx_strand_id
1 'polypeptide(L)'
;MPKYYEISEAAAKRAKDMNSYSDYAPGSATAGYRAMVDEAYALAEKQKAQVDPMYHDKIDTLVDRYARRLAENLNERNAIDARVPSILITGGGNFPVAKKAKQNAARDRNYGEYAEIEKLLDKIRSTGRGGISADDDLAVEKLTKKLEGMESQQTMMKAVNAYYRKHKTLEDCPELTAEQVEKVKASMSQDWRKDPVPFPSYLLTNNNANIRRVRQRIEELSHKTEFV
;
A
#
# COMPACT_ATOMS: atom_id res chain seq x y z
N MET A 1 15.22 -2.43 8.34
CA MET A 1 15.02 -1.91 9.72
C MET A 1 14.28 -0.59 9.65
N PRO A 2 13.33 -0.30 10.57
CA PRO A 2 12.64 0.98 10.59
C PRO A 2 13.61 2.16 10.73
N LYS A 3 13.36 3.20 9.95
CA LYS A 3 14.10 4.46 10.02
C LYS A 3 13.25 5.46 10.77
N TYR A 4 13.81 6.04 11.83
CA TYR A 4 13.11 7.00 12.67
C TYR A 4 13.68 8.41 12.46
N TYR A 5 12.79 9.39 12.53
CA TYR A 5 13.12 10.79 12.50
C TYR A 5 12.96 11.42 13.87
N GLU A 6 13.59 12.54 14.10
CA GLU A 6 13.66 13.18 15.40
C GLU A 6 12.30 13.74 15.84
N ILE A 7 11.93 13.46 17.09
CA ILE A 7 10.78 14.03 17.79
C ILE A 7 11.30 14.94 18.90
N SER A 8 10.81 16.18 18.92
CA SER A 8 11.17 17.15 19.95
C SER A 8 10.41 16.89 21.24
N GLU A 9 11.03 16.14 22.16
CA GLU A 9 10.49 15.89 23.52
C GLU A 9 10.26 17.20 24.29
N ALA A 10 11.14 18.20 24.09
CA ALA A 10 10.98 19.50 24.72
C ALA A 10 9.74 20.25 24.23
N ALA A 11 9.42 20.16 22.94
CA ALA A 11 8.20 20.74 22.39
C ALA A 11 6.96 19.97 22.86
N ALA A 12 7.03 18.66 22.90
CA ALA A 12 5.95 17.81 23.39
C ALA A 12 5.65 18.04 24.87
N LYS A 13 6.69 18.13 25.71
CA LYS A 13 6.54 18.51 27.12
C LYS A 13 5.86 19.87 27.27
N ARG A 14 6.34 20.88 26.56
CA ARG A 14 5.76 22.24 26.61
C ARG A 14 4.29 22.25 26.17
N ALA A 15 3.95 21.50 25.10
CA ALA A 15 2.57 21.35 24.66
C ALA A 15 1.68 20.71 25.73
N LYS A 16 2.19 19.69 26.41
CA LYS A 16 1.48 19.02 27.53
C LYS A 16 1.28 19.98 28.69
N ASP A 17 2.32 20.68 29.14
CA ASP A 17 2.26 21.63 30.27
C ASP A 17 1.25 22.77 29.99
N MET A 18 1.12 23.20 28.75
CA MET A 18 0.16 24.23 28.32
C MET A 18 -1.30 23.76 28.24
N ASN A 19 -1.55 22.46 28.19
CA ASN A 19 -2.89 21.93 27.92
C ASN A 19 -3.39 20.91 28.95
N SER A 20 -2.60 20.52 29.95
CA SER A 20 -2.94 19.50 30.92
C SER A 20 -2.30 19.75 32.29
N TYR A 21 -2.99 19.35 33.35
CA TYR A 21 -2.46 19.35 34.72
C TYR A 21 -1.61 18.13 35.06
N SER A 22 -1.69 17.06 34.24
CA SER A 22 -0.88 15.88 34.50
C SER A 22 0.54 16.07 33.93
N ASP A 23 1.52 15.52 34.64
CA ASP A 23 2.92 15.58 34.25
C ASP A 23 3.16 14.94 32.87
N TYR A 24 4.18 15.44 32.20
CA TYR A 24 4.67 14.84 30.97
C TYR A 24 5.55 13.61 31.30
N ALA A 25 5.26 12.49 30.69
CA ALA A 25 6.11 11.30 30.77
C ALA A 25 7.28 11.44 29.77
N PRO A 26 8.52 11.59 30.22
CA PRO A 26 9.68 11.72 29.32
C PRO A 26 9.77 10.55 28.34
N GLY A 27 10.01 10.85 27.08
CA GLY A 27 10.13 9.85 26.02
C GLY A 27 8.80 9.38 25.41
N SER A 28 7.66 9.79 25.98
CA SER A 28 6.34 9.31 25.52
C SER A 28 6.01 9.75 24.11
N ALA A 29 6.40 10.96 23.69
CA ALA A 29 6.16 11.43 22.33
C ALA A 29 6.99 10.62 21.30
N THR A 30 8.25 10.36 21.60
CA THR A 30 9.12 9.53 20.77
C THR A 30 8.64 8.09 20.71
N ALA A 31 8.22 7.52 21.85
CA ALA A 31 7.69 6.17 21.90
C ALA A 31 6.40 6.03 21.08
N GLY A 32 5.47 6.98 21.18
CA GLY A 32 4.24 7.00 20.40
C GLY A 32 4.51 7.10 18.90
N TYR A 33 5.41 8.00 18.49
CA TYR A 33 5.86 8.11 17.10
C TYR A 33 6.47 6.80 16.59
N ARG A 34 7.39 6.19 17.35
CA ARG A 34 8.04 4.93 16.95
C ARG A 34 7.05 3.81 16.78
N ALA A 35 6.09 3.66 17.68
CA ALA A 35 5.04 2.65 17.54
C ALA A 35 4.27 2.78 16.21
N MET A 36 3.89 4.01 15.83
CA MET A 36 3.20 4.26 14.56
C MET A 36 4.09 3.93 13.34
N VAL A 37 5.38 4.25 13.41
CA VAL A 37 6.34 3.93 12.36
C VAL A 37 6.57 2.43 12.25
N ASP A 38 6.69 1.73 13.37
CA ASP A 38 6.86 0.27 13.41
C ASP A 38 5.67 -0.45 12.76
N GLU A 39 4.44 0.00 13.04
CA GLU A 39 3.24 -0.51 12.39
C GLU A 39 3.25 -0.27 10.88
N ALA A 40 3.71 0.90 10.44
CA ALA A 40 3.83 1.22 9.02
C ALA A 40 4.88 0.35 8.32
N TYR A 41 6.02 0.10 8.96
CA TYR A 41 7.03 -0.83 8.44
C TYR A 41 6.55 -2.27 8.41
N ALA A 42 5.83 -2.73 9.43
CA ALA A 42 5.20 -4.06 9.43
C ALA A 42 4.18 -4.21 8.28
N LEU A 43 3.40 -3.16 8.01
CA LEU A 43 2.50 -3.09 6.87
C LEU A 43 3.26 -3.17 5.54
N ALA A 44 4.37 -2.43 5.41
CA ALA A 44 5.22 -2.43 4.21
C ALA A 44 5.81 -3.83 3.95
N GLU A 45 6.36 -4.50 4.96
CA GLU A 45 6.89 -5.86 4.83
C GLU A 45 5.80 -6.87 4.45
N LYS A 46 4.62 -6.77 5.06
CA LYS A 46 3.46 -7.60 4.69
C LYS A 46 3.05 -7.38 3.23
N GLN A 47 3.10 -6.14 2.73
CA GLN A 47 2.77 -5.84 1.34
C GLN A 47 3.85 -6.37 0.39
N LYS A 48 5.14 -6.20 0.72
CA LYS A 48 6.24 -6.75 -0.08
C LYS A 48 6.16 -8.26 -0.24
N ALA A 49 5.76 -8.99 0.81
CA ALA A 49 5.58 -10.44 0.75
C ALA A 49 4.46 -10.89 -0.21
N GLN A 50 3.58 -9.99 -0.65
CA GLN A 50 2.41 -10.28 -1.49
C GLN A 50 2.54 -9.77 -2.93
N VAL A 51 3.59 -9.01 -3.24
CA VAL A 51 3.76 -8.36 -4.54
C VAL A 51 5.11 -8.70 -5.16
N ASP A 52 5.21 -8.46 -6.47
CA ASP A 52 6.47 -8.65 -7.19
C ASP A 52 7.59 -7.76 -6.61
N PRO A 53 8.84 -8.25 -6.50
CA PRO A 53 10.00 -7.51 -6.01
C PRO A 53 10.21 -6.14 -6.68
N MET A 54 9.79 -5.96 -7.93
CA MET A 54 9.87 -4.67 -8.63
C MET A 54 9.10 -3.53 -7.92
N TYR A 55 8.17 -3.84 -7.02
CA TYR A 55 7.43 -2.85 -6.25
C TYR A 55 8.06 -2.52 -4.90
N HIS A 56 9.11 -3.25 -4.49
CA HIS A 56 9.69 -3.13 -3.14
C HIS A 56 10.27 -1.72 -2.91
N ASP A 57 11.06 -1.19 -3.85
CA ASP A 57 11.66 0.15 -3.74
C ASP A 57 10.60 1.25 -3.58
N LYS A 58 9.48 1.12 -4.30
CA LYS A 58 8.35 2.05 -4.19
C LYS A 58 7.72 1.97 -2.81
N ILE A 59 7.52 0.77 -2.27
CA ILE A 59 6.99 0.56 -0.93
C ILE A 59 7.93 1.14 0.12
N ASP A 60 9.24 0.91 0.00
CA ASP A 60 10.27 1.45 0.90
C ASP A 60 10.30 2.98 0.87
N THR A 61 10.18 3.58 -0.32
CA THR A 61 10.09 5.03 -0.47
C THR A 61 8.82 5.60 0.19
N LEU A 62 7.69 4.90 0.08
CA LEU A 62 6.43 5.35 0.68
C LEU A 62 6.47 5.28 2.20
N VAL A 63 7.03 4.20 2.78
CA VAL A 63 7.12 4.07 4.24
C VAL A 63 8.13 5.03 4.84
N ASP A 64 9.26 5.30 4.19
CA ASP A 64 10.23 6.33 4.63
C ASP A 64 9.59 7.73 4.58
N ARG A 65 8.85 8.04 3.51
CA ARG A 65 8.08 9.29 3.39
C ARG A 65 7.03 9.43 4.50
N TYR A 66 6.33 8.34 4.83
CA TYR A 66 5.39 8.33 5.94
C TYR A 66 6.09 8.66 7.25
N ALA A 67 7.14 7.94 7.60
CA ALA A 67 7.89 8.14 8.85
C ALA A 67 8.41 9.58 8.98
N ARG A 68 8.99 10.15 7.93
CA ARG A 68 9.50 11.53 7.92
C ARG A 68 8.38 12.55 8.10
N ARG A 69 7.33 12.48 7.28
CA ARG A 69 6.22 13.44 7.33
C ARG A 69 5.43 13.35 8.63
N LEU A 70 5.31 12.15 9.21
CA LEU A 70 4.69 11.97 10.52
C LEU A 70 5.48 12.68 11.61
N ALA A 71 6.81 12.57 11.63
CA ALA A 71 7.65 13.27 12.60
C ALA A 71 7.53 14.80 12.46
N GLU A 72 7.56 15.31 11.23
CA GLU A 72 7.39 16.74 10.93
C GLU A 72 6.03 17.24 11.44
N ASN A 73 4.94 16.51 11.14
CA ASN A 73 3.59 16.86 11.56
C ASN A 73 3.39 16.82 13.09
N LEU A 74 3.92 15.81 13.76
CA LEU A 74 3.85 15.70 15.23
C LEU A 74 4.66 16.82 15.91
N ASN A 75 5.82 17.15 15.40
CA ASN A 75 6.63 18.27 15.92
C ASN A 75 5.91 19.61 15.70
N GLU A 76 5.30 19.83 14.53
CA GLU A 76 4.51 21.03 14.27
C GLU A 76 3.29 21.10 15.19
N ARG A 77 2.55 19.99 15.38
CA ARG A 77 1.43 19.91 16.32
C ARG A 77 1.85 20.34 17.72
N ASN A 78 2.95 19.80 18.23
CA ASN A 78 3.47 20.15 19.55
C ASN A 78 3.84 21.65 19.63
N ALA A 79 4.47 22.19 18.58
CA ALA A 79 4.79 23.62 18.49
C ALA A 79 3.52 24.50 18.45
N ILE A 80 2.47 24.08 17.78
CA ILE A 80 1.17 24.76 17.75
C ILE A 80 0.54 24.73 19.14
N ASP A 81 0.51 23.55 19.79
CA ASP A 81 -0.13 23.34 21.08
C ASP A 81 0.55 24.09 22.22
N ALA A 82 1.83 24.39 22.07
CA ALA A 82 2.61 25.20 23.01
C ALA A 82 2.41 26.72 22.90
N ARG A 83 1.62 27.22 21.93
CA ARG A 83 1.49 28.69 21.67
C ARG A 83 0.59 29.40 22.66
N VAL A 84 -0.53 28.79 23.01
CA VAL A 84 -1.55 29.41 23.90
C VAL A 84 -2.07 28.32 24.83
N PRO A 85 -2.02 28.54 26.15
CA PRO A 85 -2.49 27.55 27.11
C PRO A 85 -3.99 27.29 26.96
N SER A 86 -4.42 26.16 27.52
CA SER A 86 -5.84 25.87 27.63
C SER A 86 -6.51 26.82 28.63
N ILE A 87 -7.76 27.21 28.39
CA ILE A 87 -8.56 27.98 29.34
C ILE A 87 -8.74 27.21 30.68
N LEU A 88 -8.67 25.88 30.62
CA LEU A 88 -8.70 25.05 31.83
C LEU A 88 -7.48 25.25 32.74
N ILE A 89 -6.34 25.62 32.14
CA ILE A 89 -5.07 25.85 32.85
C ILE A 89 -5.00 27.29 33.38
N THR A 90 -5.41 28.27 32.57
CA THR A 90 -5.25 29.70 32.91
C THR A 90 -6.47 30.35 33.48
N GLY A 91 -7.64 29.71 33.44
CA GLY A 91 -8.93 30.32 33.74
C GLY A 91 -9.43 31.27 32.66
N GLY A 92 -10.65 31.80 32.84
CA GLY A 92 -11.33 32.63 31.84
C GLY A 92 -10.96 34.11 31.88
N GLY A 93 -10.29 34.59 32.92
CA GLY A 93 -9.93 36.03 33.06
C GLY A 93 -8.85 36.42 32.05
N ASN A 94 -9.13 37.45 31.23
CA ASN A 94 -8.21 37.96 30.20
C ASN A 94 -7.70 36.92 29.22
N PHE A 95 -8.50 35.85 28.97
CA PHE A 95 -8.11 34.76 28.04
C PHE A 95 -7.90 35.30 26.62
N PRO A 96 -6.77 35.00 25.95
CA PRO A 96 -6.41 35.55 24.64
C PRO A 96 -7.18 34.92 23.48
N VAL A 97 -8.48 35.18 23.36
CA VAL A 97 -9.41 34.56 22.41
C VAL A 97 -8.91 34.63 20.95
N ALA A 98 -8.43 35.79 20.52
CA ALA A 98 -7.94 35.97 19.16
C ALA A 98 -6.68 35.14 18.85
N LYS A 99 -5.76 34.99 19.83
CA LYS A 99 -4.58 34.13 19.69
C LYS A 99 -5.00 32.64 19.68
N LYS A 100 -5.98 32.29 20.51
CA LYS A 100 -6.52 30.91 20.54
C LYS A 100 -7.21 30.54 19.23
N ALA A 101 -7.98 31.44 18.63
CA ALA A 101 -8.58 31.23 17.32
C ALA A 101 -7.52 30.95 16.24
N LYS A 102 -6.42 31.72 16.23
CA LYS A 102 -5.29 31.48 15.31
C LYS A 102 -4.61 30.11 15.57
N GLN A 103 -4.47 29.72 16.84
CA GLN A 103 -3.95 28.40 17.21
C GLN A 103 -4.87 27.29 16.71
N ASN A 104 -6.19 27.42 16.88
CA ASN A 104 -7.15 26.43 16.41
C ASN A 104 -7.11 26.29 14.88
N ALA A 105 -7.09 27.39 14.14
CA ALA A 105 -6.93 27.37 12.70
C ALA A 105 -5.61 26.69 12.24
N ALA A 106 -4.53 26.83 13.02
CA ALA A 106 -3.29 26.10 12.75
C ALA A 106 -3.41 24.60 13.05
N ARG A 107 -4.12 24.23 14.12
CA ARG A 107 -4.44 22.82 14.45
C ARG A 107 -5.24 22.16 13.34
N ASP A 108 -6.27 22.85 12.83
CA ASP A 108 -7.12 22.34 11.75
C ASP A 108 -6.30 22.02 10.49
N ARG A 109 -5.37 22.91 10.11
CA ARG A 109 -4.45 22.64 8.99
C ARG A 109 -3.53 21.46 9.25
N ASN A 110 -2.89 21.41 10.43
CA ASN A 110 -2.01 20.32 10.80
C ASN A 110 -2.77 18.97 10.83
N TYR A 111 -4.03 18.95 11.27
CA TYR A 111 -4.89 17.77 11.23
C TYR A 111 -5.22 17.37 9.78
N GLY A 112 -5.47 18.32 8.90
CA GLY A 112 -5.64 18.05 7.47
C GLY A 112 -4.39 17.43 6.84
N GLU A 113 -3.19 17.91 7.21
CA GLU A 113 -1.93 17.31 6.77
C GLU A 113 -1.72 15.89 7.31
N TYR A 114 -2.10 15.65 8.57
CA TYR A 114 -2.06 14.31 9.15
C TYR A 114 -2.93 13.32 8.34
N ALA A 115 -4.12 13.71 7.94
CA ALA A 115 -4.99 12.90 7.10
C ALA A 115 -4.36 12.57 5.72
N GLU A 116 -3.59 13.51 5.13
CA GLU A 116 -2.84 13.25 3.90
C GLU A 116 -1.64 12.30 4.12
N ILE A 117 -1.04 12.33 5.32
CA ILE A 117 0.02 11.38 5.69
C ILE A 117 -0.55 9.98 5.84
N GLU A 118 -1.71 9.82 6.46
CA GLU A 118 -2.40 8.54 6.60
C GLU A 118 -2.71 7.87 5.25
N LYS A 119 -3.03 8.66 4.20
CA LYS A 119 -3.21 8.14 2.84
C LYS A 119 -1.98 7.45 2.26
N LEU A 120 -0.78 7.69 2.79
CA LEU A 120 0.42 6.95 2.38
C LEU A 120 0.34 5.48 2.78
N LEU A 121 -0.30 5.15 3.91
CA LEU A 121 -0.53 3.77 4.31
C LEU A 121 -1.46 3.04 3.32
N ASP A 122 -2.48 3.73 2.80
CA ASP A 122 -3.36 3.17 1.77
C ASP A 122 -2.62 2.97 0.43
N LYS A 123 -1.72 3.91 0.09
CA LYS A 123 -0.84 3.73 -1.08
C LYS A 123 0.09 2.53 -0.91
N ILE A 124 0.65 2.30 0.28
CA ILE A 124 1.45 1.11 0.57
C ILE A 124 0.60 -0.15 0.37
N ARG A 125 -0.62 -0.22 0.96
CA ARG A 125 -1.54 -1.36 0.83
C ARG A 125 -1.94 -1.68 -0.61
N SER A 126 -2.07 -0.65 -1.44
CA SER A 126 -2.51 -0.79 -2.84
C SER A 126 -1.36 -0.96 -3.83
N THR A 127 -0.11 -0.69 -3.44
CA THR A 127 1.05 -0.85 -4.32
C THR A 127 1.17 -2.29 -4.79
N GLY A 128 1.28 -2.49 -6.08
CA GLY A 128 1.36 -3.82 -6.71
C GLY A 128 0.02 -4.53 -6.91
N ARG A 129 -1.10 -4.01 -6.35
CA ARG A 129 -2.44 -4.60 -6.51
C ARG A 129 -3.31 -3.88 -7.55
N GLY A 130 -2.94 -2.67 -7.92
CA GLY A 130 -3.67 -1.84 -8.87
C GLY A 130 -3.22 -2.02 -10.32
N GLY A 131 -3.85 -1.28 -11.22
CA GLY A 131 -3.36 -1.12 -12.58
C GLY A 131 -2.03 -0.36 -12.61
N ILE A 132 -1.18 -0.66 -13.60
CA ILE A 132 0.06 0.08 -13.83
C ILE A 132 -0.33 1.45 -14.43
N SER A 133 0.09 2.56 -13.79
CA SER A 133 -0.19 3.90 -14.31
C SER A 133 0.58 4.16 -15.61
N ALA A 134 0.02 5.00 -16.49
CA ALA A 134 0.74 5.46 -17.69
C ALA A 134 1.89 6.44 -17.35
N ASP A 135 1.82 7.09 -16.19
CA ASP A 135 2.84 8.03 -15.70
C ASP A 135 3.93 7.35 -14.84
N ASP A 136 3.96 6.03 -14.82
CA ASP A 136 4.99 5.27 -14.11
C ASP A 136 6.18 5.09 -15.07
N ASP A 137 7.35 5.60 -14.73
CA ASP A 137 8.58 5.53 -15.56
C ASP A 137 8.95 4.10 -15.98
N LEU A 138 8.52 3.10 -15.19
CA LEU A 138 8.71 1.68 -15.46
C LEU A 138 7.44 0.99 -16.00
N ALA A 139 6.47 1.76 -16.51
CA ALA A 139 5.19 1.22 -16.94
C ALA A 139 5.34 0.11 -18.00
N VAL A 140 6.18 0.34 -19.01
CA VAL A 140 6.43 -0.62 -20.10
C VAL A 140 7.06 -1.89 -19.56
N GLU A 141 8.10 -1.80 -18.74
CA GLU A 141 8.76 -2.94 -18.12
C GLU A 141 7.80 -3.78 -17.28
N LYS A 142 7.02 -3.11 -16.42
CA LYS A 142 6.01 -3.76 -15.57
C LYS A 142 4.91 -4.44 -16.37
N LEU A 143 4.46 -3.81 -17.45
CA LEU A 143 3.46 -4.39 -18.34
C LEU A 143 4.02 -5.57 -19.13
N THR A 144 5.27 -5.51 -19.59
CA THR A 144 5.95 -6.60 -20.29
C THR A 144 6.07 -7.83 -19.37
N LYS A 145 6.54 -7.66 -18.14
CA LYS A 145 6.62 -8.76 -17.18
C LYS A 145 5.24 -9.36 -16.85
N LYS A 146 4.22 -8.51 -16.72
CA LYS A 146 2.84 -8.97 -16.55
C LYS A 146 2.36 -9.76 -17.76
N LEU A 147 2.68 -9.32 -18.97
CA LEU A 147 2.34 -9.98 -20.22
C LEU A 147 2.96 -11.39 -20.29
N GLU A 148 4.25 -11.52 -20.01
CA GLU A 148 4.97 -12.80 -19.97
C GLU A 148 4.31 -13.79 -19.00
N GLY A 149 3.95 -13.32 -17.80
CA GLY A 149 3.22 -14.14 -16.82
C GLY A 149 1.86 -14.62 -17.34
N MET A 150 1.11 -13.76 -18.02
CA MET A 150 -0.19 -14.10 -18.60
C MET A 150 -0.07 -15.06 -19.78
N GLU A 151 0.97 -14.93 -20.62
CA GLU A 151 1.26 -15.83 -21.73
C GLU A 151 1.70 -17.21 -21.25
N SER A 152 2.57 -17.26 -20.24
CA SER A 152 2.97 -18.49 -19.57
C SER A 152 1.76 -19.21 -18.97
N GLN A 153 0.89 -18.50 -18.27
CA GLN A 153 -0.35 -19.04 -17.73
C GLN A 153 -1.28 -19.59 -18.85
N GLN A 154 -1.38 -18.86 -19.97
CA GLN A 154 -2.17 -19.30 -21.12
C GLN A 154 -1.65 -20.61 -21.71
N THR A 155 -0.33 -20.74 -21.82
CA THR A 155 0.33 -21.93 -22.31
C THR A 155 0.12 -23.10 -21.37
N MET A 156 0.32 -22.90 -20.09
CA MET A 156 0.07 -23.90 -19.05
C MET A 156 -1.39 -24.40 -19.07
N MET A 157 -2.37 -23.50 -19.09
CA MET A 157 -3.80 -23.88 -19.15
C MET A 157 -4.13 -24.74 -20.38
N LYS A 158 -3.55 -24.41 -21.54
CA LYS A 158 -3.72 -25.21 -22.76
C LYS A 158 -3.09 -26.58 -22.65
N ALA A 159 -1.87 -26.67 -22.09
CA ALA A 159 -1.14 -27.92 -21.91
C ALA A 159 -1.87 -28.85 -20.94
N VAL A 160 -2.32 -28.34 -19.81
CA VAL A 160 -3.11 -29.11 -18.82
C VAL A 160 -4.41 -29.63 -19.43
N ASN A 161 -5.14 -28.80 -20.18
CA ASN A 161 -6.34 -29.25 -20.87
C ASN A 161 -6.06 -30.30 -21.93
N ALA A 162 -4.93 -30.22 -22.64
CA ALA A 162 -4.51 -31.25 -23.61
C ALA A 162 -4.15 -32.56 -22.91
N TYR A 163 -3.41 -32.49 -21.80
CA TYR A 163 -3.07 -33.63 -20.98
C TYR A 163 -4.34 -34.35 -20.47
N TYR A 164 -5.27 -33.60 -19.86
CA TYR A 164 -6.52 -34.12 -19.34
C TYR A 164 -7.40 -34.77 -20.43
N ARG A 165 -7.45 -34.20 -21.64
CA ARG A 165 -8.18 -34.83 -22.78
C ARG A 165 -7.63 -36.17 -23.14
N LYS A 166 -6.30 -36.35 -23.07
CA LYS A 166 -5.61 -37.61 -23.43
C LYS A 166 -5.68 -38.65 -22.32
N HIS A 167 -5.47 -38.25 -21.08
CA HIS A 167 -5.28 -39.20 -19.96
C HIS A 167 -6.50 -39.32 -19.06
N LYS A 168 -7.47 -38.41 -19.13
CA LYS A 168 -8.66 -38.32 -18.27
C LYS A 168 -8.36 -38.20 -16.76
N THR A 169 -7.14 -37.87 -16.42
CA THR A 169 -6.65 -37.65 -15.07
C THR A 169 -5.71 -36.45 -15.07
N LEU A 170 -5.49 -35.81 -13.90
CA LEU A 170 -4.49 -34.80 -13.66
C LEU A 170 -3.28 -35.31 -12.87
N GLU A 171 -3.33 -36.59 -12.49
CA GLU A 171 -2.21 -37.26 -11.81
C GLU A 171 -1.00 -37.28 -12.77
N ASP A 172 0.18 -36.98 -12.25
CA ASP A 172 1.44 -36.91 -13.02
C ASP A 172 1.43 -35.87 -14.17
N CYS A 173 0.54 -34.87 -14.13
CA CYS A 173 0.57 -33.78 -15.10
C CYS A 173 1.83 -32.93 -14.89
N PRO A 174 2.74 -32.87 -15.88
CA PRO A 174 4.03 -32.19 -15.71
C PRO A 174 3.93 -30.67 -15.49
N GLU A 175 2.80 -30.08 -15.88
CA GLU A 175 2.55 -28.64 -15.80
C GLU A 175 1.96 -28.19 -14.43
N LEU A 176 1.65 -29.14 -13.54
CA LEU A 176 1.02 -28.84 -12.26
C LEU A 176 1.80 -29.47 -11.09
N THR A 177 1.91 -28.73 -10.00
CA THR A 177 2.34 -29.29 -8.72
C THR A 177 1.21 -30.09 -8.07
N ALA A 178 1.52 -30.98 -7.13
CA ALA A 178 0.52 -31.76 -6.42
C ALA A 178 -0.57 -30.88 -5.75
N GLU A 179 -0.17 -29.75 -5.16
CA GLU A 179 -1.11 -28.77 -4.59
C GLU A 179 -2.02 -28.13 -5.64
N GLN A 180 -1.47 -27.83 -6.81
CA GLN A 180 -2.25 -27.27 -7.93
C GLN A 180 -3.22 -28.30 -8.51
N VAL A 181 -2.84 -29.58 -8.58
CA VAL A 181 -3.72 -30.67 -8.99
C VAL A 181 -4.96 -30.74 -8.09
N GLU A 182 -4.78 -30.69 -6.77
CA GLU A 182 -5.90 -30.72 -5.83
C GLU A 182 -6.81 -29.49 -5.97
N LYS A 183 -6.25 -28.29 -6.16
CA LYS A 183 -7.02 -27.07 -6.40
C LYS A 183 -7.85 -27.14 -7.70
N VAL A 184 -7.26 -27.67 -8.77
CA VAL A 184 -7.96 -27.84 -10.05
C VAL A 184 -9.05 -28.92 -9.94
N LYS A 185 -8.79 -30.06 -9.30
CA LYS A 185 -9.80 -31.09 -9.03
C LYS A 185 -10.97 -30.53 -8.22
N ALA A 186 -10.70 -29.78 -7.16
CA ALA A 186 -11.74 -29.12 -6.36
C ALA A 186 -12.58 -28.12 -7.19
N SER A 187 -11.94 -27.36 -8.07
CA SER A 187 -12.63 -26.46 -8.98
C SER A 187 -13.51 -27.19 -9.98
N MET A 188 -13.03 -28.31 -10.53
CA MET A 188 -13.81 -29.15 -11.45
C MET A 188 -15.01 -29.81 -10.76
N SER A 189 -14.89 -30.23 -9.49
CA SER A 189 -15.98 -30.84 -8.73
C SER A 189 -17.12 -29.86 -8.40
N GLN A 190 -16.83 -28.56 -8.37
CA GLN A 190 -17.82 -27.48 -8.17
C GLN A 190 -18.43 -26.98 -9.48
N ASP A 191 -17.94 -27.45 -10.63
CA ASP A 191 -18.45 -27.03 -11.93
C ASP A 191 -19.77 -27.75 -12.23
N TRP A 192 -20.84 -26.97 -12.47
CA TRP A 192 -22.18 -27.46 -12.76
C TRP A 192 -22.32 -28.12 -14.15
N ARG A 193 -21.28 -28.03 -15.01
CA ARG A 193 -21.29 -28.62 -16.35
C ARG A 193 -21.17 -30.12 -16.31
N LYS A 194 -21.80 -30.77 -17.26
CA LYS A 194 -21.85 -32.25 -17.35
C LYS A 194 -20.46 -32.89 -17.53
N ASP A 195 -19.57 -32.22 -18.28
CA ASP A 195 -18.20 -32.64 -18.55
C ASP A 195 -17.23 -31.53 -18.17
N PRO A 196 -16.88 -31.38 -16.88
CA PRO A 196 -15.97 -30.33 -16.43
C PRO A 196 -14.56 -30.56 -16.97
N VAL A 197 -13.90 -29.48 -17.37
CA VAL A 197 -12.51 -29.50 -17.83
C VAL A 197 -11.64 -28.67 -16.88
N PRO A 198 -10.32 -28.95 -16.74
CA PRO A 198 -9.45 -28.25 -15.82
C PRO A 198 -9.52 -26.73 -15.95
N PHE A 199 -9.42 -26.23 -17.17
CA PHE A 199 -9.56 -24.81 -17.47
C PHE A 199 -10.62 -24.62 -18.56
N PRO A 200 -11.82 -24.15 -18.20
CA PRO A 200 -12.91 -23.89 -19.14
C PRO A 200 -12.55 -22.87 -20.22
N SER A 201 -13.18 -22.98 -21.38
CA SER A 201 -12.89 -22.13 -22.55
C SER A 201 -13.02 -20.62 -22.26
N TYR A 202 -13.94 -20.23 -21.39
CA TYR A 202 -14.09 -18.82 -21.01
C TYR A 202 -12.87 -18.26 -20.27
N LEU A 203 -12.17 -19.05 -19.46
CA LEU A 203 -10.93 -18.62 -18.78
C LEU A 203 -9.83 -18.36 -19.81
N LEU A 204 -9.66 -19.28 -20.76
CA LEU A 204 -8.68 -19.10 -21.85
C LEU A 204 -9.01 -17.88 -22.73
N THR A 205 -10.30 -17.66 -23.05
CA THR A 205 -10.75 -16.53 -23.83
C THR A 205 -10.53 -15.21 -23.10
N ASN A 206 -10.90 -15.14 -21.83
CA ASN A 206 -10.69 -13.95 -20.99
C ASN A 206 -9.21 -13.63 -20.84
N ASN A 207 -8.36 -14.65 -20.60
CA ASN A 207 -6.91 -14.43 -20.50
C ASN A 207 -6.34 -13.93 -21.84
N ASN A 208 -6.73 -14.49 -22.97
CA ASN A 208 -6.33 -14.01 -24.30
C ASN A 208 -6.78 -12.55 -24.56
N ALA A 209 -7.99 -12.18 -24.16
CA ALA A 209 -8.46 -10.80 -24.28
C ALA A 209 -7.63 -9.83 -23.44
N ASN A 210 -7.25 -10.25 -22.24
CA ASN A 210 -6.38 -9.45 -21.37
C ASN A 210 -4.95 -9.34 -21.92
N ILE A 211 -4.38 -10.42 -22.46
CA ILE A 211 -3.08 -10.42 -23.15
C ILE A 211 -3.09 -9.37 -24.27
N ARG A 212 -4.12 -9.35 -25.13
CA ARG A 212 -4.25 -8.36 -26.22
C ARG A 212 -4.29 -6.93 -25.70
N ARG A 213 -5.07 -6.67 -24.65
CA ARG A 213 -5.17 -5.33 -24.01
C ARG A 213 -3.82 -4.87 -23.44
N VAL A 214 -3.07 -5.78 -22.79
CA VAL A 214 -1.76 -5.44 -22.22
C VAL A 214 -0.75 -5.17 -23.34
N ARG A 215 -0.73 -5.96 -24.42
CA ARG A 215 0.13 -5.72 -25.60
C ARG A 215 -0.14 -4.36 -26.22
N GLN A 216 -1.40 -4.07 -26.52
CA GLN A 216 -1.80 -2.78 -27.07
C GLN A 216 -1.35 -1.62 -26.18
N ARG A 217 -1.49 -1.75 -24.87
CA ARG A 217 -1.06 -0.72 -23.92
C ARG A 217 0.45 -0.54 -23.88
N ILE A 218 1.23 -1.61 -24.02
CA ILE A 218 2.69 -1.53 -24.15
C ILE A 218 3.06 -0.76 -25.42
N GLU A 219 2.45 -1.07 -26.55
CA GLU A 219 2.67 -0.36 -27.83
C GLU A 219 2.36 1.13 -27.71
N GLU A 220 1.20 1.49 -27.15
CA GLU A 220 0.78 2.88 -26.93
C GLU A 220 1.76 3.68 -26.05
N LEU A 221 2.30 3.05 -24.99
CA LEU A 221 3.26 3.70 -24.09
C LEU A 221 4.66 3.79 -24.70
N SER A 222 5.11 2.76 -25.44
CA SER A 222 6.41 2.78 -26.13
C SER A 222 6.46 3.88 -27.17
N HIS A 223 5.40 4.06 -27.96
CA HIS A 223 5.34 5.15 -28.95
C HIS A 223 5.35 6.55 -28.30
N LYS A 224 4.76 6.73 -27.12
CA LYS A 224 4.83 8.02 -26.42
C LYS A 224 6.24 8.37 -25.97
N THR A 225 7.05 7.39 -25.63
CA THR A 225 8.43 7.59 -25.15
C THR A 225 9.39 7.94 -26.29
N GLU A 226 9.08 7.58 -27.55
CA GLU A 226 9.90 7.90 -28.73
C GLU A 226 9.71 9.34 -29.23
N PHE A 227 8.68 10.05 -28.79
CA PHE A 227 8.35 11.41 -29.23
C PHE A 227 8.63 12.51 -28.17
N VAL A 228 9.28 12.17 -27.07
CA VAL A 228 9.75 13.12 -26.03
C VAL A 228 11.26 13.17 -26.00
#